data_73e178300cd3043fca9af9806d5fe337
#
_entry.id   73e178300cd3043fca9af9806d5fe337
#
_cell.length_a   1.000
_cell.length_b   1.000
_cell.length_c   1.000
_cell.angle_alpha   90.00
_cell.angle_beta   90.00
_cell.angle_gamma   90.00
#
_symmetry.space_group_name_H-M   'P 1'
#
loop_
_entity.id
_entity.type
_entity.pdbx_description
1 polymer ?
#
loop_
_entity_poly.entity_id
_entity_poly.type
_entity_poly.pdbx_seq_one_letter_code
_entity_poly.pdbx_strand_id
1 'polypeptide(L)'
;SSTLSHGRDLLFPASTTVDAVSLIAPSALMQKDIILGGDMFGIKVSEAYNPIYLSYYFNYIANKRLAKYAKGTTIIHLHYNEIANVAIELPNIEEQDKIVSTILEYSAKLSIEETILEKLFDLKQYLLKQLFI
;
A
#
# COMPACT_ATOMS: atom_id res chain seq x y z
N SER A 1 20.92 14.79 -3.83
CA SER A 1 20.50 14.74 -2.42
C SER A 1 19.46 13.67 -2.26
N SER A 2 19.71 12.73 -1.37
CA SER A 2 18.72 11.70 -1.04
C SER A 2 17.57 12.32 -0.26
N THR A 3 16.34 12.02 -0.66
CA THR A 3 15.14 12.41 0.08
C THR A 3 14.95 11.44 1.24
N LEU A 4 14.74 11.97 2.45
CA LEU A 4 14.47 11.17 3.63
C LEU A 4 12.98 11.19 3.99
N SER A 5 12.51 10.10 4.57
CA SER A 5 11.15 10.02 5.09
C SER A 5 10.97 10.85 6.35
N HIS A 6 9.75 11.31 6.62
CA HIS A 6 9.40 12.17 7.77
C HIS A 6 8.73 11.40 8.92
N GLY A 7 8.34 10.14 8.68
CA GLY A 7 7.69 9.28 9.67
C GLY A 7 6.17 9.20 9.56
N ARG A 8 5.59 9.93 8.63
CA ARG A 8 4.17 9.86 8.22
C ARG A 8 4.10 10.16 6.73
N ASP A 9 4.61 9.24 5.94
CA ASP A 9 4.72 9.44 4.51
C ASP A 9 3.85 8.43 3.77
N LEU A 10 3.36 8.86 2.62
CA LEU A 10 2.71 8.02 1.64
C LEU A 10 3.61 7.96 0.40
N LEU A 11 4.12 6.78 0.09
CA LEU A 11 5.10 6.57 -0.98
C LEU A 11 4.40 6.03 -2.21
N PHE A 12 4.50 6.77 -3.31
CA PHE A 12 3.99 6.37 -4.62
C PHE A 12 5.11 5.85 -5.51
N PRO A 13 4.91 4.76 -6.25
CA PRO A 13 5.76 4.43 -7.38
C PRO A 13 5.69 5.56 -8.42
N ALA A 14 6.83 5.91 -9.01
CA ALA A 14 6.90 7.00 -10.00
C ALA A 14 6.78 6.51 -11.45
N SER A 15 7.04 5.24 -11.72
CA SER A 15 6.96 4.65 -13.06
C SER A 15 6.56 3.18 -13.05
N THR A 16 6.01 2.73 -14.16
CA THR A 16 5.67 1.31 -14.40
C THR A 16 5.72 0.99 -15.90
N THR A 17 5.90 -0.29 -16.21
CA THR A 17 5.77 -0.82 -17.58
C THR A 17 4.50 -1.66 -17.76
N VAL A 18 3.64 -1.75 -16.74
CA VAL A 18 2.43 -2.58 -16.74
C VAL A 18 1.23 -1.76 -17.24
N ASP A 19 0.63 -0.98 -16.37
CA ASP A 19 -0.51 -0.11 -16.69
C ASP A 19 -0.62 1.06 -15.70
N ALA A 20 -1.39 2.08 -16.06
CA ALA A 20 -1.54 3.27 -15.25
C ALA A 20 -2.24 3.03 -13.89
N VAL A 21 -3.10 2.03 -13.80
CA VAL A 21 -3.81 1.71 -12.54
C VAL A 21 -2.86 1.07 -11.53
N SER A 22 -1.99 0.18 -11.99
CA SER A 22 -0.99 -0.48 -11.14
C SER A 22 0.04 0.50 -10.57
N LEU A 23 0.18 1.68 -11.20
CA LEU A 23 1.04 2.76 -10.70
C LEU A 23 0.46 3.44 -9.45
N ILE A 24 -0.86 3.40 -9.28
CA ILE A 24 -1.52 3.95 -8.10
C ILE A 24 -1.53 2.89 -6.98
N ALA A 25 -0.37 2.65 -6.44
CA ALA A 25 -0.14 1.65 -5.40
C ALA A 25 0.71 2.22 -4.24
N PRO A 26 0.25 3.30 -3.57
CA PRO A 26 1.03 3.90 -2.51
C PRO A 26 1.10 3.01 -1.26
N SER A 27 2.24 3.12 -0.57
CA SER A 27 2.48 2.46 0.71
C SER A 27 2.68 3.50 1.81
N ALA A 28 2.14 3.26 2.99
CA ALA A 28 2.38 4.09 4.16
C ALA A 28 3.74 3.77 4.79
N LEU A 29 4.55 4.78 5.04
CA LEU A 29 5.83 4.65 5.75
C LEU A 29 5.78 5.46 7.04
N MET A 30 5.80 4.76 8.17
CA MET A 30 5.70 5.35 9.50
C MET A 30 7.06 5.49 10.22
N GLN A 31 8.16 5.33 9.49
CA GLN A 31 9.53 5.45 10.01
C GLN A 31 10.19 6.70 9.46
N LYS A 32 10.95 7.39 10.33
CA LYS A 32 11.74 8.56 9.95
C LYS A 32 13.09 8.16 9.39
N ASP A 33 13.70 9.09 8.65
CA ASP A 33 15.09 9.04 8.21
C ASP A 33 15.43 7.83 7.33
N ILE A 34 14.43 7.28 6.66
CA ILE A 34 14.60 6.25 5.64
C ILE A 34 14.90 6.93 4.30
N ILE A 35 15.97 6.50 3.64
CA ILE A 35 16.32 6.99 2.30
C ILE A 35 15.31 6.46 1.28
N LEU A 36 14.67 7.38 0.57
CA LEU A 36 13.72 7.03 -0.49
C LEU A 36 14.45 6.79 -1.80
N GLY A 37 14.08 5.73 -2.51
CA GLY A 37 14.63 5.40 -3.82
C GLY A 37 14.21 6.38 -4.91
N GLY A 38 14.94 6.40 -6.03
CA GLY A 38 14.72 7.34 -7.13
C GLY A 38 13.45 7.07 -7.96
N ASP A 39 12.89 5.87 -7.87
CA ASP A 39 11.69 5.47 -8.63
C ASP A 39 10.38 5.64 -7.84
N MET A 40 10.41 6.51 -6.84
CA MET A 40 9.25 6.83 -6.01
C MET A 40 9.25 8.30 -5.61
N PHE A 41 8.08 8.80 -5.26
CA PHE A 41 7.94 10.08 -4.57
C PHE A 41 7.14 9.90 -3.28
N GLY A 42 7.49 10.65 -2.25
CA GLY A 42 6.83 10.66 -0.96
C GLY A 42 5.96 11.88 -0.76
N ILE A 43 4.80 11.67 -0.17
CA ILE A 43 3.92 12.74 0.30
C ILE A 43 3.92 12.71 1.82
N LYS A 44 4.35 13.79 2.45
CA LYS A 44 4.23 13.97 3.89
C LYS A 44 2.76 14.16 4.25
N VAL A 45 2.22 13.28 5.08
CA VAL A 45 0.82 13.29 5.49
C VAL A 45 0.68 14.07 6.80
N SER A 46 -0.22 15.05 6.81
CA SER A 46 -0.55 15.80 8.04
C SER A 46 -1.27 14.92 9.06
N GLU A 47 -1.34 15.38 10.30
CA GLU A 47 -2.02 14.65 11.39
C GLU A 47 -3.54 14.60 11.23
N ALA A 48 -4.11 15.40 10.32
CA ALA A 48 -5.53 15.35 9.98
C ALA A 48 -5.92 14.07 9.20
N TYR A 49 -4.94 13.31 8.73
CA TYR A 49 -5.16 12.09 7.93
C TYR A 49 -4.31 10.94 8.43
N ASN A 50 -4.83 9.72 8.28
CA ASN A 50 -4.09 8.50 8.59
C ASN A 50 -3.40 7.97 7.32
N PRO A 51 -2.05 7.87 7.29
CA PRO A 51 -1.32 7.40 6.10
C PRO A 51 -1.72 5.98 5.68
N ILE A 52 -2.00 5.10 6.63
CA ILE A 52 -2.42 3.73 6.35
C ILE A 52 -3.81 3.71 5.71
N TYR A 53 -4.74 4.53 6.21
CA TYR A 53 -6.05 4.71 5.58
C TYR A 53 -5.90 5.20 4.14
N LEU A 54 -5.09 6.22 3.91
CA LEU A 54 -4.84 6.77 2.57
C LEU A 54 -4.23 5.72 1.63
N SER A 55 -3.32 4.87 2.10
CA SER A 55 -2.75 3.81 1.28
C SER A 55 -3.83 2.86 0.78
N TYR A 56 -4.75 2.41 1.64
CA TYR A 56 -5.88 1.58 1.24
C TYR A 56 -6.85 2.31 0.32
N TYR A 57 -7.18 3.55 0.63
CA TYR A 57 -8.09 4.36 -0.17
C TYR A 57 -7.58 4.53 -1.61
N PHE A 58 -6.32 4.90 -1.77
CA PHE A 58 -5.74 5.08 -3.10
C PHE A 58 -5.57 3.76 -3.86
N ASN A 59 -5.18 2.68 -3.19
CA ASN A 59 -5.03 1.38 -3.85
C ASN A 59 -6.35 0.79 -4.34
N TYR A 60 -7.44 0.97 -3.59
CA TYR A 60 -8.68 0.21 -3.84
C TYR A 60 -9.86 1.06 -4.28
N ILE A 61 -9.89 2.35 -3.92
CA ILE A 61 -11.04 3.22 -4.21
C ILE A 61 -10.71 4.23 -5.32
N ALA A 62 -9.62 4.96 -5.18
CA ALA A 62 -9.28 6.08 -6.06
C ALA A 62 -8.30 5.74 -7.18
N ASN A 63 -7.81 4.50 -7.26
CA ASN A 63 -6.76 4.10 -8.21
C ASN A 63 -7.12 4.43 -9.67
N LYS A 64 -8.30 4.04 -10.13
CA LYS A 64 -8.75 4.31 -11.51
C LYS A 64 -8.89 5.80 -11.81
N ARG A 65 -9.29 6.58 -10.81
CA ARG A 65 -9.42 8.05 -10.96
C ARG A 65 -8.07 8.71 -11.07
N LEU A 66 -7.12 8.35 -10.23
CA LEU A 66 -5.78 8.90 -10.25
C LEU A 66 -4.94 8.42 -11.45
N ALA A 67 -5.18 7.20 -11.91
CA ALA A 67 -4.48 6.65 -13.09
C ALA A 67 -4.64 7.51 -14.35
N LYS A 68 -5.68 8.32 -14.44
CA LYS A 68 -5.92 9.24 -15.56
C LYS A 68 -4.87 10.37 -15.66
N TYR A 69 -4.14 10.63 -14.60
CA TYR A 69 -3.09 11.64 -14.53
C TYR A 69 -1.70 11.08 -14.87
N ALA A 70 -1.57 9.78 -14.99
CA ALA A 70 -0.33 9.15 -15.42
C ALA A 70 -0.11 9.36 -16.92
N LYS A 71 1.16 9.51 -17.33
CA LYS A 71 1.58 9.81 -18.70
C LYS A 71 2.60 8.80 -19.20
N GLY A 72 2.51 8.49 -20.49
CA GLY A 72 3.43 7.60 -21.18
C GLY A 72 2.73 6.43 -21.82
N THR A 73 3.45 5.71 -22.68
CA THR A 73 2.95 4.54 -23.42
C THR A 73 3.73 3.26 -23.08
N THR A 74 5.02 3.25 -23.33
CA THR A 74 5.90 2.11 -23.01
C THR A 74 6.33 2.12 -21.55
N ILE A 75 6.70 3.30 -21.04
CA ILE A 75 6.95 3.54 -19.62
C ILE A 75 5.95 4.62 -19.19
N ILE A 76 5.15 4.29 -18.22
CA ILE A 76 4.12 5.16 -17.68
C ILE A 76 4.68 5.83 -16.42
N HIS A 77 4.55 7.13 -16.33
CA HIS A 77 5.05 7.94 -15.23
C HIS A 77 3.92 8.65 -14.50
N LEU A 78 4.09 8.82 -13.19
CA LEU A 78 3.25 9.65 -12.33
C LEU A 78 4.14 10.54 -11.49
N HIS A 79 3.84 11.83 -11.46
CA HIS A 79 4.54 12.80 -10.62
C HIS A 79 3.58 13.46 -9.63
N TYR A 80 4.12 13.87 -8.49
CA TYR A 80 3.35 14.54 -7.43
C TYR A 80 2.50 15.71 -7.97
N ASN A 81 3.08 16.57 -8.81
CA ASN A 81 2.40 17.76 -9.33
C ASN A 81 1.14 17.43 -10.15
N GLU A 82 1.05 16.24 -10.70
CA GLU A 82 -0.10 15.81 -11.52
C GLU A 82 -1.31 15.46 -10.66
N ILE A 83 -1.09 15.03 -9.44
CA ILE A 83 -2.14 14.62 -8.50
C ILE A 83 -2.33 15.56 -7.30
N ALA A 84 -1.42 16.51 -7.10
CA ALA A 84 -1.42 17.40 -5.94
C ALA A 84 -2.72 18.19 -5.73
N ASN A 85 -3.40 18.53 -6.81
CA ASN A 85 -4.64 19.32 -6.78
C ASN A 85 -5.92 18.49 -7.00
N VAL A 86 -5.81 17.18 -7.00
CA VAL A 86 -6.99 16.30 -7.12
C VAL A 86 -7.76 16.33 -5.81
N ALA A 87 -9.01 16.80 -5.88
CA ALA A 87 -9.90 16.82 -4.72
C ALA A 87 -10.37 15.40 -4.39
N ILE A 88 -10.28 15.04 -3.11
CA ILE A 88 -10.78 13.78 -2.57
C ILE A 88 -11.67 14.07 -1.36
N GLU A 89 -12.70 13.26 -1.19
CA GLU A 89 -13.56 13.29 -0.02
C GLU A 89 -13.19 12.14 0.91
N LEU A 90 -12.89 12.46 2.14
CA LEU A 90 -12.45 11.50 3.16
C LEU A 90 -13.28 11.70 4.43
N PRO A 91 -13.54 10.63 5.18
CA PRO A 91 -14.11 10.75 6.52
C PRO A 91 -13.13 11.49 7.45
N ASN A 92 -13.61 11.89 8.61
CA ASN A 92 -12.76 12.52 9.63
C ASN A 92 -11.69 11.52 10.14
N ILE A 93 -10.68 12.03 10.86
CA ILE A 93 -9.54 11.22 11.31
C ILE A 93 -9.98 10.09 12.26
N GLU A 94 -10.98 10.30 13.10
CA GLU A 94 -11.47 9.27 14.03
C GLU A 94 -12.07 8.07 13.29
N GLU A 95 -12.83 8.34 12.24
CA GLU A 95 -13.36 7.28 11.37
C GLU A 95 -12.27 6.59 10.57
N GLN A 96 -11.28 7.34 10.05
CA GLN A 96 -10.12 6.76 9.38
C GLN A 96 -9.36 5.80 10.30
N ASP A 97 -9.08 6.22 11.54
CA ASP A 97 -8.37 5.40 12.52
C ASP A 97 -9.15 4.14 12.90
N LYS A 98 -10.47 4.24 13.04
CA LYS A 98 -11.35 3.11 13.30
C LYS A 98 -11.34 2.09 12.15
N ILE A 99 -11.40 2.57 10.91
CA ILE A 99 -11.33 1.71 9.72
C ILE A 99 -9.98 1.01 9.66
N VAL A 100 -8.88 1.72 9.86
CA VAL A 100 -7.53 1.14 9.88
C VAL A 100 -7.40 0.07 10.97
N SER A 101 -7.86 0.35 12.19
CA SER A 101 -7.82 -0.63 13.29
C SER A 101 -8.58 -1.91 12.92
N THR A 102 -9.73 -1.78 12.30
CA THR A 102 -10.54 -2.92 11.83
C THR A 102 -9.81 -3.72 10.74
N ILE A 103 -9.23 -3.06 9.75
CA ILE A 103 -8.48 -3.73 8.68
C ILE A 103 -7.27 -4.46 9.24
N LEU A 104 -6.51 -3.84 10.13
CA LEU A 104 -5.32 -4.46 10.73
C LEU A 104 -5.69 -5.66 11.62
N GLU A 105 -6.79 -5.59 12.34
CA GLU A 105 -7.30 -6.72 13.12
C GLU A 105 -7.66 -7.92 12.23
N TYR A 106 -8.41 -7.71 11.16
CA TYR A 106 -8.74 -8.78 10.21
C TYR A 106 -7.52 -9.32 9.47
N SER A 107 -6.59 -8.45 9.09
CA SER A 107 -5.33 -8.87 8.46
C SER A 107 -4.49 -9.75 9.38
N ALA A 108 -4.44 -9.45 10.68
CA ALA A 108 -3.75 -10.27 11.67
C ALA A 108 -4.42 -11.65 11.84
N LYS A 109 -5.75 -11.70 11.89
CA LYS A 109 -6.50 -12.97 11.93
C LYS A 109 -6.27 -13.82 10.68
N LEU A 110 -6.33 -13.21 9.51
CA LEU A 110 -6.07 -13.88 8.23
C LEU A 110 -4.67 -14.48 8.19
N SER A 111 -3.66 -13.73 8.61
CA SER A 111 -2.27 -14.19 8.68
C SER A 111 -2.10 -15.41 9.60
N ILE A 112 -2.79 -15.44 10.75
CA ILE A 112 -2.78 -16.60 11.67
C ILE A 112 -3.43 -17.80 11.00
N GLU A 113 -4.57 -17.63 10.36
CA GLU A 113 -5.28 -18.73 9.67
C GLU A 113 -4.46 -19.28 8.48
N GLU A 114 -3.80 -18.45 7.72
CA GLU A 114 -2.88 -18.86 6.65
C GLU A 114 -1.72 -19.68 7.20
N THR A 115 -1.14 -19.30 8.32
CA THR A 115 -0.08 -20.06 9.00
C THR A 115 -0.55 -21.41 9.47
N ILE A 116 -1.76 -21.50 10.06
CA ILE A 116 -2.38 -22.76 10.48
C ILE A 116 -2.61 -23.66 9.28
N LEU A 117 -3.15 -23.14 8.20
CA LEU A 117 -3.40 -23.90 6.97
C LEU A 117 -2.10 -24.48 6.39
N GLU A 118 -1.03 -23.71 6.36
CA GLU A 118 0.30 -24.15 5.92
C GLU A 118 0.83 -25.30 6.79
N LYS A 119 0.74 -25.16 8.11
CA LYS A 119 1.15 -26.23 9.04
C LYS A 119 0.33 -27.50 8.90
N LEU A 120 -0.97 -27.39 8.68
CA LEU A 120 -1.85 -28.54 8.42
C LEU A 120 -1.50 -29.23 7.11
N PHE A 121 -1.15 -28.47 6.07
CA PHE A 121 -0.68 -29.02 4.82
C PHE A 121 0.63 -29.79 5.01
N ASP A 122 1.59 -29.23 5.72
CA ASP A 122 2.88 -29.88 6.04
C ASP A 122 2.67 -31.18 6.84
N LEU A 123 1.76 -31.16 7.82
CA LEU A 123 1.41 -32.36 8.58
C LEU A 123 0.79 -33.43 7.69
N LYS A 124 -0.09 -33.06 6.79
CA LYS A 124 -0.66 -33.97 5.79
C LYS A 124 0.45 -34.64 4.96
N GLN A 125 1.40 -33.86 4.45
CA GLN A 125 2.52 -34.39 3.65
C GLN A 125 3.38 -35.35 4.46
N TYR A 126 3.68 -35.00 5.71
CA TYR A 126 4.42 -35.87 6.61
C TYR A 126 3.71 -37.21 6.84
N LEU A 127 2.41 -37.19 7.16
CA LEU A 127 1.63 -38.40 7.39
C LEU A 127 1.53 -39.28 6.14
N LEU A 128 1.35 -38.67 4.97
CA LEU A 128 1.34 -39.43 3.70
C LEU A 128 2.67 -40.15 3.46
N LYS A 129 3.79 -39.51 3.76
CA LYS A 129 5.12 -40.16 3.66
C LYS A 129 5.27 -41.31 4.66
N GLN A 130 4.72 -41.19 5.87
CA GLN A 130 4.77 -42.27 6.86
C GLN A 130 3.88 -43.45 6.49
N LEU A 131 2.72 -43.20 5.88
CA LEU A 131 1.74 -44.24 5.53
C LEU A 131 2.11 -45.04 4.25
N PHE A 132 2.87 -44.46 3.35
CA PHE A 132 3.21 -45.04 2.04
C PHE A 132 4.70 -45.37 1.85
N ILE A 133 5.43 -45.46 2.92
CA ILE A 133 6.83 -45.94 2.87
C ILE A 133 6.89 -47.47 2.98
#